data_98e558a4b4fcaa399c4c85a0acfe24ec
#
_entry.id   98e558a4b4fcaa399c4c85a0acfe24ec
#
_cell.length_a   1.000
_cell.length_b   1.000
_cell.length_c   1.000
_cell.angle_alpha   90.00
_cell.angle_beta   90.00
_cell.angle_gamma   90.00
#
_symmetry.space_group_name_H-M   'P 1'
#
loop_
_entity.id
_entity.type
_entity.pdbx_description
1 polymer ?
#
loop_
_entity_poly.entity_id
_entity_poly.type
_entity_poly.pdbx_seq_one_letter_code
_entity_poly.pdbx_strand_id
1 'polypeptide(L)'
;REFFGRKYDYEPRNLFEQRYWNYPPSAVELIRNQVSLSALNGLMVRLGGLREGRKSVLLVSEGYTNYVSPQMRHMGGQFNLSQFDPNAAESNFEVTQQLFVDTELVMRLRELFQVANRFNTSIYSLDPRGLAMGEYDLSQADVGYRTNQRVLRITQDTLHVLSEQTDGRAIVNRSDLVPGLQQMM
;
A
#
# COMPACT_ATOMS: atom_id res chain seq x y z
N ARG A 1 3.80 19.87 5.79
CA ARG A 1 4.68 19.27 4.77
C ARG A 1 3.79 18.91 3.58
N GLU A 2 4.02 19.52 2.43
CA GLU A 2 3.26 19.21 1.23
C GLU A 2 3.61 17.78 0.78
N PHE A 3 2.58 16.99 0.48
CA PHE A 3 2.76 15.67 -0.10
C PHE A 3 2.86 15.83 -1.62
N PHE A 4 4.01 15.50 -2.17
CA PHE A 4 4.30 15.63 -3.59
C PHE A 4 3.97 14.36 -4.40
N GLY A 5 3.21 13.43 -3.89
CA GLY A 5 2.91 12.19 -4.58
C GLY A 5 4.12 11.25 -4.74
N ARG A 6 3.86 10.00 -5.09
CA ARG A 6 4.93 9.05 -5.42
C ARG A 6 5.52 9.38 -6.79
N LYS A 7 6.83 9.27 -6.89
CA LYS A 7 7.51 9.30 -8.18
C LYS A 7 7.27 8.00 -8.93
N TYR A 8 7.19 8.11 -10.25
CA TYR A 8 7.05 6.97 -11.15
C TYR A 8 8.31 6.12 -11.21
N ASP A 9 9.48 6.76 -11.14
CA ASP A 9 10.76 6.10 -11.23
C ASP A 9 11.08 5.39 -9.92
N TYR A 10 11.61 4.17 -10.05
CA TYR A 10 12.10 3.43 -8.91
C TYR A 10 13.32 4.11 -8.31
N GLU A 11 13.16 4.61 -7.10
CA GLU A 11 14.27 5.08 -6.28
C GLU A 11 14.51 4.08 -5.12
N PRO A 12 15.70 3.45 -5.04
CA PRO A 12 16.01 2.56 -3.93
C PRO A 12 16.07 3.34 -2.62
N ARG A 13 15.32 2.89 -1.61
CA ARG A 13 15.24 3.53 -0.30
C ARG A 13 16.36 3.09 0.65
N ASN A 14 17.04 1.98 0.33
CA ASN A 14 18.11 1.40 1.12
C ASN A 14 19.05 0.53 0.27
N LEU A 15 20.15 0.08 0.86
CA LEU A 15 21.15 -0.75 0.19
C LEU A 15 20.62 -2.10 -0.32
N PHE A 16 19.61 -2.66 0.33
CA PHE A 16 18.99 -3.91 -0.12
C PHE A 16 18.18 -3.67 -1.40
N GLU A 17 17.47 -2.56 -1.48
CA GLU A 17 16.68 -2.20 -2.65
C GLU A 17 17.53 -1.84 -3.87
N GLN A 18 18.81 -1.44 -3.68
CA GLN A 18 19.73 -1.23 -4.79
C GLN A 18 19.95 -2.50 -5.63
N ARG A 19 19.77 -3.69 -5.05
CA ARG A 19 19.83 -4.96 -5.78
C ARG A 19 18.70 -5.14 -6.78
N TYR A 20 17.60 -4.41 -6.61
CA TYR A 20 16.41 -4.47 -7.46
C TYR A 20 16.37 -3.37 -8.51
N TRP A 21 17.48 -2.66 -8.72
CA TRP A 21 17.58 -1.56 -9.70
C TRP A 21 17.08 -1.93 -11.10
N ASN A 22 17.33 -3.18 -11.51
CA ASN A 22 16.95 -3.69 -12.84
C ASN A 22 15.58 -4.38 -12.86
N TYR A 23 14.86 -4.38 -11.74
CA TYR A 23 13.53 -4.98 -11.67
C TYR A 23 12.47 -3.98 -12.11
N PRO A 24 11.37 -4.46 -12.72
CA PRO A 24 10.23 -3.60 -12.99
C PRO A 24 9.71 -2.96 -11.70
N PRO A 25 9.30 -1.67 -11.71
CA PRO A 25 8.76 -1.00 -10.52
C PRO A 25 7.63 -1.77 -9.83
N SER A 26 6.79 -2.44 -10.62
CA SER A 26 5.72 -3.31 -10.12
C SER A 26 6.23 -4.47 -9.26
N ALA A 27 7.31 -5.12 -9.67
CA ALA A 27 7.90 -6.21 -8.89
C ALA A 27 8.51 -5.69 -7.58
N VAL A 28 9.10 -4.50 -7.61
CA VAL A 28 9.66 -3.88 -6.41
C VAL A 28 8.56 -3.52 -5.41
N GLU A 29 7.44 -2.95 -5.86
CA GLU A 29 6.31 -2.66 -4.97
C GLU A 29 5.71 -3.93 -4.36
N LEU A 30 5.59 -5.01 -5.12
CA LEU A 30 5.20 -6.32 -4.59
C LEU A 30 6.13 -6.80 -3.48
N ILE A 31 7.45 -6.73 -3.71
CA ILE A 31 8.46 -7.12 -2.72
C ILE A 31 8.34 -6.24 -1.47
N ARG A 32 8.17 -4.92 -1.61
CA ARG A 32 7.98 -3.99 -0.49
C ARG A 32 6.76 -4.36 0.35
N ASN A 33 5.63 -4.64 -0.31
CA ASN A 33 4.40 -5.05 0.36
C ASN A 33 4.59 -6.37 1.12
N GLN A 34 5.22 -7.35 0.50
CA GLN A 34 5.51 -8.64 1.12
C GLN A 34 6.41 -8.51 2.35
N VAL A 35 7.48 -7.74 2.24
CA VAL A 35 8.41 -7.50 3.35
C VAL A 35 7.72 -6.77 4.50
N SER A 36 6.96 -5.72 4.20
CA SER A 36 6.24 -4.93 5.20
C SER A 36 5.17 -5.76 5.93
N LEU A 37 4.35 -6.53 5.20
CA LEU A 37 3.32 -7.37 5.80
C LEU A 37 3.92 -8.53 6.61
N SER A 38 5.03 -9.11 6.15
CA SER A 38 5.75 -10.14 6.90
C SER A 38 6.35 -9.59 8.19
N ALA A 39 6.90 -8.38 8.15
CA ALA A 39 7.43 -7.70 9.33
C ALA A 39 6.30 -7.37 10.33
N LEU A 40 5.15 -6.91 9.83
CA LEU A 40 3.99 -6.63 10.68
C LEU A 40 3.44 -7.90 11.32
N ASN A 41 3.34 -9.00 10.57
CA ASN A 41 2.96 -10.31 11.10
C ASN A 41 3.93 -10.79 12.19
N GLY A 42 5.24 -10.71 11.93
CA GLY A 42 6.27 -11.02 12.93
C GLY A 42 6.17 -10.16 14.19
N LEU A 43 5.82 -8.87 14.04
CA LEU A 43 5.57 -7.99 15.17
C LEU A 43 4.36 -8.46 15.99
N MET A 44 3.25 -8.85 15.35
CA MET A 44 2.06 -9.37 16.06
C MET A 44 2.41 -10.61 16.87
N VAL A 45 3.15 -11.55 16.29
CA VAL A 45 3.62 -12.76 16.98
C VAL A 45 4.51 -12.39 18.17
N ARG A 46 5.45 -11.46 17.99
CA ARG A 46 6.32 -10.99 19.06
C ARG A 46 5.57 -10.34 20.20
N LEU A 47 4.60 -9.48 19.89
CA LEU A 47 3.74 -8.84 20.89
C LEU A 47 2.91 -9.86 21.65
N GLY A 48 2.46 -10.93 20.96
CA GLY A 48 1.73 -12.03 21.59
C GLY A 48 2.50 -12.73 22.70
N GLY A 49 3.83 -12.82 22.56
CA GLY A 49 4.71 -13.44 23.54
C GLY A 49 5.14 -12.52 24.70
N LEU A 50 4.82 -11.23 24.68
CA LEU A 50 5.33 -10.30 25.69
C LEU A 50 4.51 -10.30 26.99
N ARG A 51 3.22 -10.13 26.92
CA ARG A 51 2.35 -9.97 28.09
C ARG A 51 0.92 -10.31 27.75
N GLU A 52 0.18 -10.82 28.71
CA GLU A 52 -1.27 -10.95 28.56
C GLU A 52 -1.94 -9.56 28.56
N GLY A 53 -3.09 -9.47 27.89
CA GLY A 53 -3.88 -8.26 27.79
C GLY A 53 -3.93 -7.67 26.37
N ARG A 54 -4.76 -6.65 26.20
CA ARG A 54 -4.93 -5.94 24.95
C ARG A 54 -3.70 -5.12 24.62
N LYS A 55 -3.31 -5.18 23.36
CA LYS A 55 -2.17 -4.42 22.81
C LYS A 55 -2.65 -3.54 21.69
N SER A 56 -2.01 -2.38 21.52
CA SER A 56 -2.31 -1.46 20.44
C SER A 56 -1.05 -1.17 19.64
N VAL A 57 -1.16 -1.22 18.34
CA VAL A 57 -0.08 -0.88 17.41
C VAL A 57 -0.54 0.30 16.57
N LEU A 58 0.26 1.37 16.53
CA LEU A 58 0.07 2.47 15.60
C LEU A 58 0.91 2.22 14.36
N LEU A 59 0.24 1.96 13.25
CA LEU A 59 0.84 1.79 11.93
C LEU A 59 0.76 3.12 11.17
N VAL A 60 1.91 3.73 10.88
CA VAL A 60 2.01 4.88 9.98
C VAL A 60 2.37 4.38 8.60
N SER A 61 1.43 4.41 7.68
CA SER A 61 1.58 3.82 6.34
C SER A 61 0.67 4.52 5.34
N GLU A 62 1.09 4.53 4.09
CA GLU A 62 0.28 4.98 2.95
C GLU A 62 -0.72 3.91 2.47
N GLY A 63 -0.73 2.75 3.12
CA GLY A 63 -1.54 1.61 2.75
C GLY A 63 -0.81 0.63 1.82
N TYR A 64 -1.51 -0.42 1.45
CA TYR A 64 -0.98 -1.50 0.61
C TYR A 64 -1.82 -1.66 -0.64
N THR A 65 -1.17 -1.83 -1.77
CA THR A 65 -1.83 -2.20 -3.02
C THR A 65 -0.88 -3.00 -3.88
N ASN A 66 -1.40 -4.04 -4.49
CA ASN A 66 -0.71 -4.74 -5.55
C ASN A 66 -1.19 -4.28 -6.94
N TYR A 67 -2.09 -3.30 -6.96
CA TYR A 67 -2.50 -2.68 -8.21
C TYR A 67 -1.34 -1.87 -8.79
N VAL A 68 -0.97 -2.23 -9.99
CA VAL A 68 0.04 -1.51 -10.77
C VAL A 68 -0.67 -0.92 -11.98
N SER A 69 -0.59 0.40 -12.12
CA SER A 69 -1.18 1.06 -13.27
C SER A 69 -0.60 0.51 -14.58
N PRO A 70 -1.37 0.44 -15.66
CA PRO A 70 -0.87 -0.05 -16.95
C PRO A 70 0.42 0.66 -17.40
N GLN A 71 0.52 1.95 -17.10
CA GLN A 71 1.70 2.77 -17.41
C GLN A 71 2.98 2.26 -16.72
N MET A 72 2.86 1.78 -15.47
CA MET A 72 4.00 1.28 -14.70
C MET A 72 4.39 -0.16 -15.06
N ARG A 73 3.47 -0.95 -15.62
CA ARG A 73 3.73 -2.34 -15.99
C ARG A 73 4.74 -2.45 -17.13
N HIS A 74 4.79 -1.44 -17.97
CA HIS A 74 5.56 -1.44 -19.21
C HIS A 74 6.95 -0.80 -19.10
N MET A 75 7.33 -0.25 -17.96
CA MET A 75 8.63 0.43 -17.79
C MET A 75 9.84 -0.52 -17.81
N GLY A 76 9.66 -1.83 -17.86
CA GLY A 76 10.75 -2.83 -17.90
C GLY A 76 11.20 -3.27 -19.31
N GLY A 77 10.67 -2.74 -20.39
CA GLY A 77 11.02 -3.07 -21.77
C GLY A 77 10.99 -1.84 -22.67
N GLN A 78 11.71 -1.89 -23.80
CA GLN A 78 11.68 -0.83 -24.83
C GLN A 78 10.23 -0.58 -25.26
N PHE A 79 9.59 0.42 -24.69
CA PHE A 79 8.20 0.76 -24.95
C PHE A 79 8.10 1.83 -26.02
N ASN A 80 7.39 1.55 -27.09
CA ASN A 80 6.99 2.54 -28.09
C ASN A 80 5.78 3.31 -27.53
N LEU A 81 6.01 4.48 -26.97
CA LEU A 81 4.97 5.41 -26.51
C LEU A 81 3.88 5.68 -27.56
N SER A 82 4.18 5.48 -28.86
CA SER A 82 3.23 5.67 -29.93
C SER A 82 2.13 4.60 -30.04
N GLN A 83 2.22 3.49 -29.28
CA GLN A 83 1.22 2.43 -29.25
C GLN A 83 0.39 2.40 -27.96
N PHE A 84 0.62 3.35 -27.07
CA PHE A 84 -0.12 3.43 -25.82
C PHE A 84 -1.45 4.16 -26.06
N ASP A 85 -2.54 3.42 -26.01
CA ASP A 85 -3.88 3.99 -25.89
C ASP A 85 -4.28 4.00 -24.42
N PRO A 86 -4.32 5.17 -23.76
CA PRO A 86 -4.72 5.28 -22.35
C PRO A 86 -6.17 4.83 -22.11
N ASN A 87 -6.96 4.65 -23.18
CA ASN A 87 -8.34 4.15 -23.12
C ASN A 87 -8.46 2.69 -23.57
N ALA A 88 -7.36 2.04 -23.96
CA ALA A 88 -7.39 0.62 -24.30
C ALA A 88 -7.89 -0.20 -23.11
N ALA A 89 -8.88 -1.05 -23.33
CA ALA A 89 -9.33 -2.00 -22.32
C ALA A 89 -8.16 -2.89 -21.91
N GLU A 90 -7.97 -3.06 -20.59
CA GLU A 90 -6.98 -4.00 -20.05
C GLU A 90 -7.17 -5.36 -20.73
N SER A 91 -6.10 -5.99 -21.18
CA SER A 91 -6.18 -7.31 -21.79
C SER A 91 -6.69 -8.32 -20.76
N ASN A 92 -7.42 -9.35 -21.19
CA ASN A 92 -7.91 -10.42 -20.31
C ASN A 92 -6.77 -11.06 -19.50
N PHE A 93 -5.57 -11.11 -20.07
CA PHE A 93 -4.37 -11.62 -19.40
C PHE A 93 -3.93 -10.71 -18.26
N GLU A 94 -3.92 -9.39 -18.46
CA GLU A 94 -3.56 -8.41 -17.44
C GLU A 94 -4.57 -8.39 -16.30
N VAL A 95 -5.86 -8.45 -16.61
CA VAL A 95 -6.93 -8.58 -15.62
C VAL A 95 -6.74 -9.84 -14.77
N THR A 96 -6.42 -10.97 -15.43
CA THR A 96 -6.21 -12.24 -14.74
C THR A 96 -4.97 -12.20 -13.85
N GLN A 97 -3.85 -11.64 -14.32
CA GLN A 97 -2.65 -11.45 -13.50
C GLN A 97 -2.93 -10.55 -12.29
N GLN A 98 -3.62 -9.44 -12.49
CA GLN A 98 -3.98 -8.54 -11.40
C GLN A 98 -4.83 -9.24 -10.35
N LEU A 99 -5.79 -10.08 -10.77
CA LEU A 99 -6.64 -10.84 -9.85
C LEU A 99 -5.82 -11.80 -8.96
N PHE A 100 -4.81 -12.49 -9.52
CA PHE A 100 -3.94 -13.36 -8.71
C PHE A 100 -3.13 -12.57 -7.69
N VAL A 101 -2.58 -11.45 -8.10
CA VAL A 101 -1.78 -10.57 -7.24
C VAL A 101 -2.63 -9.95 -6.13
N ASP A 102 -3.86 -9.55 -6.42
CA ASP A 102 -4.80 -9.04 -5.43
C ASP A 102 -5.24 -10.15 -4.46
N THR A 103 -5.44 -11.37 -4.93
CA THR A 103 -5.77 -12.52 -4.10
C THR A 103 -4.65 -12.83 -3.09
N GLU A 104 -3.39 -12.75 -3.50
CA GLU A 104 -2.25 -12.95 -2.60
C GLU A 104 -2.23 -11.89 -1.49
N LEU A 105 -2.45 -10.62 -1.81
CA LEU A 105 -2.53 -9.55 -0.81
C LEU A 105 -3.65 -9.82 0.21
N VAL A 106 -4.82 -10.18 -0.27
CA VAL A 106 -5.97 -10.51 0.61
C VAL A 106 -5.67 -11.68 1.52
N MET A 107 -5.01 -12.74 1.03
CA MET A 107 -4.60 -13.89 1.85
C MET A 107 -3.64 -13.48 2.96
N ARG A 108 -2.62 -12.67 2.65
CA ARG A 108 -1.65 -12.17 3.64
C ARG A 108 -2.31 -11.27 4.69
N LEU A 109 -3.23 -10.41 4.28
CA LEU A 109 -3.99 -9.58 5.19
C LEU A 109 -4.85 -10.43 6.14
N ARG A 110 -5.52 -11.46 5.62
CA ARG A 110 -6.30 -12.39 6.46
C ARG A 110 -5.45 -13.11 7.50
N GLU A 111 -4.29 -13.59 7.09
CA GLU A 111 -3.34 -14.21 8.02
C GLU A 111 -2.93 -13.24 9.13
N LEU A 112 -2.60 -11.99 8.77
CA LEU A 112 -2.27 -10.94 9.72
C LEU A 112 -3.43 -10.68 10.71
N PHE A 113 -4.68 -10.61 10.23
CA PHE A 113 -5.84 -10.40 11.10
C PHE A 113 -6.03 -11.56 12.07
N GLN A 114 -5.87 -12.80 11.60
CA GLN A 114 -5.96 -13.97 12.48
C GLN A 114 -4.92 -13.93 13.59
N VAL A 115 -3.68 -13.59 13.26
CA VAL A 115 -2.60 -13.47 14.22
C VAL A 115 -2.82 -12.30 15.19
N ALA A 116 -3.21 -11.12 14.70
CA ALA A 116 -3.49 -9.95 15.53
C ALA A 116 -4.63 -10.23 16.53
N ASN A 117 -5.75 -10.79 16.04
CA ASN A 117 -6.90 -11.13 16.89
C ASN A 117 -6.56 -12.24 17.89
N ARG A 118 -5.81 -13.27 17.49
CA ARG A 118 -5.36 -14.33 18.41
C ARG A 118 -4.57 -13.77 19.59
N PHE A 119 -3.77 -12.74 19.35
CA PHE A 119 -2.93 -12.12 20.37
C PHE A 119 -3.52 -10.85 20.98
N ASN A 120 -4.80 -10.62 20.76
CA ASN A 120 -5.55 -9.48 21.29
C ASN A 120 -4.82 -8.13 21.00
N THR A 121 -4.43 -7.95 19.74
CA THR A 121 -3.68 -6.79 19.27
C THR A 121 -4.50 -6.01 18.26
N SER A 122 -4.80 -4.75 18.57
CA SER A 122 -5.51 -3.83 17.67
C SER A 122 -4.53 -3.00 16.87
N ILE A 123 -4.79 -2.84 15.58
CA ILE A 123 -3.99 -2.02 14.68
C ILE A 123 -4.73 -0.71 14.42
N TYR A 124 -4.10 0.40 14.76
CA TYR A 124 -4.54 1.74 14.40
C TYR A 124 -3.70 2.24 13.24
N SER A 125 -4.32 2.63 12.14
CA SER A 125 -3.62 3.06 10.94
C SER A 125 -3.69 4.56 10.78
N LEU A 126 -2.57 5.17 10.42
CA LEU A 126 -2.43 6.59 10.16
C LEU A 126 -1.85 6.79 8.77
N ASP A 127 -2.60 7.46 7.88
CA ASP A 127 -2.10 7.90 6.58
C ASP A 127 -1.32 9.22 6.72
N PRO A 128 0.00 9.23 6.51
CA PRO A 128 0.81 10.44 6.66
C PRO A 128 0.63 11.45 5.52
N ARG A 129 -0.04 11.06 4.42
CA ARG A 129 -0.24 11.92 3.24
C ARG A 129 -1.20 13.09 3.50
N GLY A 130 -2.04 12.98 4.52
CA GLY A 130 -3.04 14.00 4.80
C GLY A 130 -4.14 14.05 3.74
N LEU A 131 -4.49 15.25 3.29
CA LEU A 131 -5.45 15.46 2.18
C LEU A 131 -4.75 15.31 0.83
N ALA A 132 -4.39 14.08 0.48
CA ALA A 132 -3.77 13.79 -0.81
C ALA A 132 -4.78 13.90 -1.95
N MET A 133 -4.39 14.58 -3.03
CA MET A 133 -5.20 14.70 -4.26
C MET A 133 -5.00 13.53 -5.22
N GLY A 134 -3.98 12.71 -5.02
CA GLY A 134 -3.65 11.54 -5.83
C GLY A 134 -2.51 10.76 -5.22
N GLU A 135 -2.26 9.55 -5.72
CA GLU A 135 -1.15 8.69 -5.29
C GLU A 135 0.17 9.12 -5.91
N TYR A 136 0.15 9.50 -7.19
CA TYR A 136 1.34 9.87 -7.95
C TYR A 136 1.44 11.37 -8.16
N ASP A 137 2.67 11.84 -8.30
CA ASP A 137 2.97 13.23 -8.66
C ASP A 137 2.44 13.52 -10.08
N LEU A 138 1.51 14.45 -10.16
CA LEU A 138 0.85 14.83 -11.43
C LEU A 138 1.81 15.50 -12.40
N SER A 139 2.93 16.04 -11.93
CA SER A 139 3.93 16.70 -12.79
C SER A 139 4.83 15.71 -13.53
N GLN A 140 4.92 14.47 -13.05
CA GLN A 140 5.80 13.43 -13.56
C GLN A 140 5.08 12.28 -14.27
N ALA A 141 3.79 12.17 -14.09
CA ALA A 141 3.05 10.98 -14.47
C ALA A 141 2.02 11.28 -15.54
N ASP A 142 2.13 10.60 -16.65
CA ASP A 142 1.06 10.43 -17.64
C ASP A 142 -0.04 9.47 -17.14
N VAL A 143 -0.20 9.39 -15.81
CA VAL A 143 -1.28 8.62 -15.17
C VAL A 143 -2.52 9.48 -15.21
N GLY A 144 -3.53 9.06 -15.95
CA GLY A 144 -4.80 9.76 -15.99
C GLY A 144 -5.36 9.99 -14.57
N TYR A 145 -5.97 11.14 -14.34
CA TYR A 145 -6.54 11.54 -13.05
C TYR A 145 -7.40 10.44 -12.39
N ARG A 146 -8.22 9.73 -13.16
CA ARG A 146 -9.08 8.65 -12.65
C ARG A 146 -8.27 7.49 -12.08
N THR A 147 -7.21 7.09 -12.76
CA THR A 147 -6.31 6.00 -12.31
C THR A 147 -5.60 6.42 -11.04
N ASN A 148 -5.10 7.65 -10.98
CA ASN A 148 -4.41 8.20 -9.82
C ASN A 148 -5.33 8.22 -8.58
N GLN A 149 -6.57 8.69 -8.73
CA GLN A 149 -7.59 8.67 -7.68
C GLN A 149 -7.98 7.24 -7.27
N ARG A 150 -8.07 6.31 -8.22
CA ARG A 150 -8.38 4.91 -7.94
C ARG A 150 -7.29 4.27 -7.06
N VAL A 151 -6.02 4.45 -7.40
CA VAL A 151 -4.91 3.90 -6.61
C VAL A 151 -4.90 4.48 -5.20
N LEU A 152 -5.08 5.80 -5.07
CA LEU A 152 -5.17 6.45 -3.76
C LEU A 152 -6.29 5.84 -2.89
N ARG A 153 -7.46 5.61 -3.46
CA ARG A 153 -8.58 4.98 -2.73
C ARG A 153 -8.25 3.56 -2.30
N ILE A 154 -7.71 2.75 -3.20
CA ILE A 154 -7.34 1.36 -2.88
C ILE A 154 -6.35 1.31 -1.71
N THR A 155 -5.35 2.19 -1.69
CA THR A 155 -4.38 2.24 -0.60
C THR A 155 -5.03 2.67 0.72
N GLN A 156 -5.91 3.67 0.70
CA GLN A 156 -6.65 4.10 1.87
C GLN A 156 -7.62 3.03 2.39
N ASP A 157 -8.32 2.33 1.48
CA ASP A 157 -9.23 1.24 1.84
C ASP A 157 -8.50 0.11 2.57
N THR A 158 -7.26 -0.20 2.19
CA THR A 158 -6.48 -1.22 2.91
C THR A 158 -6.13 -0.81 4.34
N LEU A 159 -5.95 0.48 4.63
CA LEU A 159 -5.76 0.98 5.99
C LEU A 159 -7.03 0.84 6.83
N HIS A 160 -8.19 1.13 6.23
CA HIS A 160 -9.48 0.90 6.89
C HIS A 160 -9.67 -0.57 7.22
N VAL A 161 -9.48 -1.47 6.26
CA VAL A 161 -9.62 -2.91 6.46
C VAL A 161 -8.66 -3.42 7.54
N LEU A 162 -7.39 -2.98 7.52
CA LEU A 162 -6.41 -3.35 8.56
C LEU A 162 -6.87 -3.00 9.97
N SER A 163 -7.38 -1.81 10.13
CA SER A 163 -7.81 -1.32 11.44
C SER A 163 -9.13 -1.97 11.87
N GLU A 164 -10.14 -1.97 11.02
CA GLU A 164 -11.48 -2.48 11.35
C GLU A 164 -11.48 -3.99 11.67
N GLN A 165 -10.67 -4.78 10.96
CA GLN A 165 -10.56 -6.22 11.19
C GLN A 165 -9.80 -6.60 12.47
N THR A 166 -9.17 -5.61 13.12
CA THR A 166 -8.40 -5.79 14.36
C THR A 166 -8.90 -4.92 15.51
N ASP A 167 -10.15 -4.46 15.45
CA ASP A 167 -10.75 -3.62 16.49
C ASP A 167 -10.02 -2.29 16.71
N GLY A 168 -9.36 -1.79 15.67
CA GLY A 168 -8.68 -0.49 15.65
C GLY A 168 -9.47 0.55 14.87
N ARG A 169 -8.79 1.65 14.50
CA ARG A 169 -9.34 2.73 13.69
C ARG A 169 -8.31 3.26 12.72
N ALA A 170 -8.74 3.59 11.49
CA ALA A 170 -7.91 4.27 10.51
C ALA A 170 -8.15 5.79 10.55
N ILE A 171 -7.07 6.55 10.44
CA ILE A 171 -7.08 7.99 10.20
C ILE A 171 -6.51 8.22 8.82
N VAL A 172 -7.37 8.54 7.88
CA VAL A 172 -7.02 8.83 6.49
C VAL A 172 -7.64 10.17 6.09
N ASN A 173 -7.07 10.78 5.07
CA ASN A 173 -7.65 11.96 4.43
C ASN A 173 -7.85 13.16 5.38
N ARG A 174 -6.91 13.37 6.32
CA ARG A 174 -6.94 14.48 7.28
C ARG A 174 -5.61 15.23 7.31
N SER A 175 -5.66 16.55 7.18
CA SER A 175 -4.48 17.40 7.35
C SER A 175 -4.08 17.58 8.81
N ASP A 176 -5.05 17.60 9.72
CA ASP A 176 -4.81 17.66 11.16
C ASP A 176 -4.92 16.25 11.76
N LEU A 177 -3.78 15.71 12.15
CA LEU A 177 -3.66 14.37 12.71
C LEU A 177 -3.85 14.34 14.22
N VAL A 178 -3.74 15.49 14.91
CA VAL A 178 -3.80 15.57 16.37
C VAL A 178 -5.15 15.12 16.94
N PRO A 179 -6.32 15.59 16.43
CA PRO A 179 -7.60 15.11 16.91
C PRO A 179 -7.83 13.63 16.62
N GLY A 180 -7.28 13.14 15.51
CA GLY A 180 -7.35 11.72 15.16
C GLY A 180 -6.59 10.84 16.14
N LEU A 181 -5.37 11.23 16.51
CA LEU A 181 -4.56 10.54 17.51
C LEU A 181 -5.17 10.58 18.91
N GLN A 182 -5.80 11.68 19.28
CA GLN A 182 -6.51 11.78 20.57
C GLN A 182 -7.71 10.83 20.66
N GLN A 183 -8.35 10.49 19.54
CA GLN A 183 -9.45 9.53 19.49
C GLN A 183 -8.98 8.07 19.58
N MET A 184 -7.69 7.80 19.42
CA MET A 184 -7.10 6.46 19.52
C MET A 184 -6.63 6.12 20.94
N MET A 185 -6.39 7.12 21.75
CA MET A 185 -6.00 6.97 23.17
C MET A 185 -7.21 6.86 24.07
#